data_e3a5119c9fbf9dc7b4cb7a642dd94b3e
#
_entry.id   e3a5119c9fbf9dc7b4cb7a642dd94b3e
#
_cell.length_a   1.000
_cell.length_b   1.000
_cell.length_c   1.000
_cell.angle_alpha   90.00
_cell.angle_beta   90.00
_cell.angle_gamma   90.00
#
_symmetry.space_group_name_H-M   'P 1'
#
loop_
_entity.id
_entity.type
_entity.pdbx_description
1 polymer ?
#
loop_
_entity_poly.entity_id
_entity_poly.type
_entity_poly.pdbx_seq_one_letter_code
_entity_poly.pdbx_strand_id
1 'polypeptide(L)'
;MKKSVFSFFNVILISVFFFISCASAPKAEEQLPEEVLEDVNAVEDVIEEVTTVDNSSALEQADLARQAAIDANADKVAPIQFAATDALLKTLQAQAETGVDVSIGLKDVQTRYEALEKYAKAMDAKARVDELGFASYDQTSYDKGTQAIADLQNLFSETNILSSAMLEKANEAYSSFNSVLIGAFKKLAKEERNGAFAAKKDADSVKAAVAEKDSYGKAVEDFKKGDSNYAMQNPEAALKNYQSAKGQFEVLFKTVSEKRESAQKAMEAAKNAVLETQNYAATADKEAPLTGEEVQGIEAEDAVLLEAETFADPKAAEVELSETISEEPIVEETSVSEEVVTTEETTVSEVETTSENTAVVTDEPEVTEVENLENLADEKEAE
;
A
#
# COMPACT_ATOMS: atom_id res chain seq x y z
N MET A 1 2.49 36.44 -37.90
CA MET A 1 1.20 36.72 -38.54
C MET A 1 0.11 36.11 -37.71
N LYS A 2 -0.63 36.95 -37.00
CA LYS A 2 -2.08 37.18 -36.99
C LYS A 2 -2.91 35.92 -36.71
N LYS A 3 -3.36 35.71 -35.42
CA LYS A 3 -4.68 36.08 -34.89
C LYS A 3 -5.85 35.26 -35.45
N SER A 4 -6.51 34.46 -34.62
CA SER A 4 -7.96 34.63 -34.50
C SER A 4 -8.43 34.05 -33.14
N VAL A 5 -8.95 34.93 -32.32
CA VAL A 5 -9.75 34.71 -31.11
C VAL A 5 -11.18 34.50 -31.60
N PHE A 6 -11.82 33.38 -31.22
CA PHE A 6 -13.27 33.25 -31.34
C PHE A 6 -13.86 32.95 -29.96
N SER A 7 -14.33 34.04 -29.37
CA SER A 7 -15.22 34.07 -28.23
C SER A 7 -16.63 33.68 -28.67
N PHE A 8 -17.18 32.57 -28.16
CA PHE A 8 -18.63 32.34 -28.23
C PHE A 8 -19.20 32.39 -26.81
N PHE A 9 -19.70 33.59 -26.49
CA PHE A 9 -20.63 33.85 -25.40
C PHE A 9 -22.00 33.35 -25.85
N ASN A 10 -22.45 32.20 -25.33
CA ASN A 10 -23.81 31.73 -25.53
C ASN A 10 -24.62 31.98 -24.27
N VAL A 11 -25.34 33.09 -24.28
CA VAL A 11 -26.33 33.48 -23.26
C VAL A 11 -27.59 32.66 -23.53
N ILE A 12 -27.84 31.61 -22.75
CA ILE A 12 -29.14 30.94 -22.76
C ILE A 12 -30.02 31.57 -21.71
N LEU A 13 -30.98 32.34 -22.19
CA LEU A 13 -32.06 32.94 -21.46
C LEU A 13 -33.11 31.84 -21.17
N ILE A 14 -33.16 31.35 -19.93
CA ILE A 14 -34.19 30.38 -19.51
C ILE A 14 -35.44 31.15 -19.14
N SER A 15 -36.44 31.11 -20.05
CA SER A 15 -37.79 31.58 -19.80
C SER A 15 -38.55 30.57 -18.95
N VAL A 16 -38.83 30.92 -17.71
CA VAL A 16 -39.71 30.13 -16.83
C VAL A 16 -41.15 30.46 -17.22
N PHE A 17 -41.81 29.53 -17.91
CA PHE A 17 -43.28 29.61 -18.14
C PHE A 17 -44.01 28.95 -16.99
N PHE A 18 -44.64 29.80 -16.16
CA PHE A 18 -45.69 29.35 -15.24
C PHE A 18 -46.99 29.16 -16.02
N PHE A 19 -47.42 27.93 -16.19
CA PHE A 19 -48.79 27.64 -16.60
C PHE A 19 -49.69 27.51 -15.38
N ILE A 20 -50.47 28.53 -15.12
CA ILE A 20 -51.63 28.46 -14.24
C ILE A 20 -52.77 27.92 -15.08
N SER A 21 -53.13 26.66 -14.89
CA SER A 21 -54.33 26.04 -15.51
C SER A 21 -55.49 26.10 -14.53
N CYS A 22 -56.37 27.10 -14.71
CA CYS A 22 -57.74 27.09 -14.13
C CYS A 22 -58.62 26.15 -14.95
N ALA A 23 -59.00 24.98 -14.38
CA ALA A 23 -60.05 24.16 -14.94
C ALA A 23 -61.34 24.47 -14.21
N SER A 24 -62.30 25.04 -14.93
CA SER A 24 -63.72 25.28 -14.50
C SER A 24 -64.44 23.93 -14.39
N ALA A 25 -65.11 23.68 -13.26
CA ALA A 25 -66.01 22.58 -13.06
C ALA A 25 -67.43 22.95 -13.57
N PRO A 26 -68.19 22.03 -14.19
CA PRO A 26 -69.60 22.28 -14.48
C PRO A 26 -70.49 22.02 -13.26
N LYS A 27 -71.45 22.94 -13.06
CA LYS A 27 -72.53 22.82 -12.11
C LYS A 27 -73.46 21.64 -12.47
N ALA A 28 -73.75 20.82 -11.47
CA ALA A 28 -75.00 20.06 -11.44
C ALA A 28 -75.71 20.45 -10.17
N GLU A 29 -76.93 21.02 -10.37
CA GLU A 29 -77.92 21.23 -9.34
C GLU A 29 -78.59 19.89 -9.12
N GLU A 30 -78.62 19.44 -7.84
CA GLU A 30 -79.74 18.56 -7.41
C GLU A 30 -79.99 18.74 -5.91
N GLN A 31 -81.27 18.86 -5.66
CA GLN A 31 -82.09 19.28 -4.55
C GLN A 31 -81.74 18.70 -3.17
N LEU A 32 -81.88 19.53 -2.16
CA LEU A 32 -82.01 19.25 -0.72
C LEU A 32 -83.34 18.48 -0.45
N PRO A 33 -83.36 17.63 0.59
CA PRO A 33 -84.44 17.57 1.56
C PRO A 33 -84.00 18.15 2.89
N GLU A 34 -84.86 19.00 3.40
CA GLU A 34 -84.93 19.67 4.68
C GLU A 34 -85.20 18.70 5.83
N GLU A 35 -84.79 19.07 7.06
CA GLU A 35 -85.02 18.42 8.37
C GLU A 35 -83.95 17.41 8.80
N VAL A 36 -83.12 17.74 9.76
CA VAL A 36 -83.40 17.81 11.21
C VAL A 36 -82.32 18.69 11.89
N LEU A 37 -82.75 19.76 12.57
CA LEU A 37 -81.97 20.48 13.59
C LEU A 37 -82.04 19.64 14.87
N GLU A 38 -80.94 19.08 15.28
CA GLU A 38 -80.64 18.93 16.72
C GLU A 38 -79.14 18.52 16.91
N ASP A 39 -78.50 19.27 17.75
CA ASP A 39 -77.27 19.06 18.51
C ASP A 39 -75.99 19.70 17.93
N VAL A 40 -75.94 20.99 18.12
CA VAL A 40 -74.70 21.80 18.06
C VAL A 40 -74.12 21.80 19.47
N ASN A 41 -73.32 20.82 19.84
CA ASN A 41 -72.31 20.93 20.90
C ASN A 41 -71.48 19.65 21.02
N ALA A 42 -70.59 19.46 20.09
CA ALA A 42 -69.35 18.69 20.27
C ALA A 42 -68.46 18.85 19.01
N VAL A 43 -68.03 20.06 18.73
CA VAL A 43 -66.81 20.25 17.97
C VAL A 43 -65.71 20.30 19.02
N GLU A 44 -65.43 19.12 19.59
CA GLU A 44 -64.17 18.90 20.26
C GLU A 44 -63.06 18.98 19.22
N ASP A 45 -62.12 19.90 19.51
CA ASP A 45 -60.84 20.11 18.83
C ASP A 45 -60.26 18.75 18.32
N VAL A 46 -60.44 18.42 17.05
CA VAL A 46 -59.48 17.62 16.35
C VAL A 46 -58.32 18.56 16.06
N ILE A 47 -57.48 18.78 17.07
CA ILE A 47 -56.14 19.22 16.84
C ILE A 47 -55.53 18.07 16.02
N GLU A 48 -55.48 18.23 14.67
CA GLU A 48 -54.60 17.45 13.85
C GLU A 48 -53.23 17.59 14.50
N GLU A 49 -52.81 16.55 15.18
CA GLU A 49 -51.44 16.37 15.67
C GLU A 49 -50.58 16.45 14.41
N VAL A 50 -50.08 17.65 14.14
CA VAL A 50 -49.06 17.91 13.11
C VAL A 50 -47.88 17.11 13.56
N THR A 51 -47.80 15.87 13.14
CA THR A 51 -46.61 15.05 13.32
C THR A 51 -45.52 15.73 12.55
N THR A 52 -44.68 16.49 13.29
CA THR A 52 -43.50 17.11 12.71
C THR A 52 -42.59 16.01 12.23
N VAL A 53 -42.40 15.94 10.92
CA VAL A 53 -41.52 14.96 10.31
C VAL A 53 -40.08 15.29 10.71
N ASP A 54 -39.40 14.33 11.32
CA ASP A 54 -38.01 14.48 11.70
C ASP A 54 -37.08 14.18 10.51
N ASN A 55 -36.59 15.24 9.87
CA ASN A 55 -35.65 15.19 8.77
C ASN A 55 -34.17 15.19 9.24
N SER A 56 -33.89 15.25 10.55
CA SER A 56 -32.56 15.52 11.11
C SER A 56 -31.50 14.49 10.67
N SER A 57 -31.83 13.21 10.73
CA SER A 57 -30.94 12.13 10.33
C SER A 57 -30.61 12.18 8.82
N ALA A 58 -31.60 12.48 7.97
CA ALA A 58 -31.37 12.58 6.52
C ALA A 58 -30.53 13.81 6.15
N LEU A 59 -30.73 14.92 6.85
CA LEU A 59 -29.89 16.12 6.71
C LEU A 59 -28.43 15.83 7.11
N GLU A 60 -28.21 15.19 8.24
CA GLU A 60 -26.86 14.80 8.69
C GLU A 60 -26.16 13.91 7.66
N GLN A 61 -26.86 12.91 7.10
CA GLN A 61 -26.30 12.03 6.08
C GLN A 61 -25.94 12.77 4.79
N ALA A 62 -26.77 13.73 4.37
CA ALA A 62 -26.47 14.56 3.21
C ALA A 62 -25.27 15.49 3.45
N ASP A 63 -25.14 16.06 4.63
CA ASP A 63 -23.99 16.92 5.00
C ASP A 63 -22.70 16.11 5.12
N LEU A 64 -22.73 14.89 5.67
CA LEU A 64 -21.59 13.97 5.70
C LEU A 64 -21.14 13.59 4.28
N ALA A 65 -22.08 13.26 3.40
CA ALA A 65 -21.75 12.95 2.00
C ALA A 65 -21.17 14.17 1.26
N ARG A 66 -21.70 15.36 1.53
CA ARG A 66 -21.15 16.62 1.02
C ARG A 66 -19.70 16.83 1.46
N GLN A 67 -19.42 16.64 2.75
CA GLN A 67 -18.06 16.77 3.27
C GLN A 67 -17.11 15.75 2.63
N ALA A 68 -17.52 14.49 2.50
CA ALA A 68 -16.73 13.46 1.83
C ALA A 68 -16.41 13.82 0.35
N ALA A 69 -17.36 14.45 -0.35
CA ALA A 69 -17.14 14.92 -1.71
C ALA A 69 -16.14 16.10 -1.76
N ILE A 70 -16.18 17.02 -0.78
CA ILE A 70 -15.19 18.11 -0.65
C ILE A 70 -13.79 17.53 -0.37
N ASP A 71 -13.68 16.59 0.55
CA ASP A 71 -12.41 15.94 0.92
C ASP A 71 -11.78 15.22 -0.28
N ALA A 72 -12.61 14.72 -1.20
CA ALA A 72 -12.19 14.16 -2.47
C ALA A 72 -11.92 15.23 -3.57
N ASN A 73 -12.02 16.50 -3.29
CA ASN A 73 -11.92 17.63 -4.23
C ASN A 73 -12.99 17.64 -5.35
N ALA A 74 -14.17 17.07 -5.11
CA ALA A 74 -15.24 17.04 -6.11
C ALA A 74 -15.72 18.44 -6.51
N ASP A 75 -15.66 19.41 -5.59
CA ASP A 75 -15.93 20.84 -5.82
C ASP A 75 -15.01 21.47 -6.89
N LYS A 76 -13.78 20.93 -7.04
CA LYS A 76 -12.80 21.39 -8.04
C LYS A 76 -12.89 20.59 -9.34
N VAL A 77 -13.17 19.29 -9.23
CA VAL A 77 -13.22 18.36 -10.39
C VAL A 77 -14.54 18.52 -11.16
N ALA A 78 -15.66 18.74 -10.47
CA ALA A 78 -16.99 18.89 -11.04
C ALA A 78 -17.73 20.10 -10.46
N PRO A 79 -17.23 21.33 -10.59
CA PRO A 79 -17.75 22.50 -9.88
C PRO A 79 -19.20 22.83 -10.21
N ILE A 80 -19.64 22.58 -11.45
CA ILE A 80 -21.01 22.87 -11.89
C ILE A 80 -21.99 21.90 -11.22
N GLN A 81 -21.69 20.61 -11.21
CA GLN A 81 -22.52 19.55 -10.63
C GLN A 81 -22.55 19.67 -9.11
N PHE A 82 -21.40 19.98 -8.51
CA PHE A 82 -21.31 20.20 -7.07
C PHE A 82 -22.18 21.40 -6.64
N ALA A 83 -22.07 22.55 -7.32
CA ALA A 83 -22.87 23.73 -7.04
C ALA A 83 -24.38 23.49 -7.26
N ALA A 84 -24.76 22.72 -8.27
CA ALA A 84 -26.15 22.34 -8.51
C ALA A 84 -26.69 21.46 -7.37
N THR A 85 -25.91 20.52 -6.86
CA THR A 85 -26.28 19.67 -5.72
C THR A 85 -26.39 20.49 -4.43
N ASP A 86 -25.47 21.45 -4.20
CA ASP A 86 -25.52 22.40 -3.08
C ASP A 86 -26.81 23.27 -3.12
N ALA A 87 -27.22 23.71 -4.29
CA ALA A 87 -28.46 24.47 -4.45
C ALA A 87 -29.70 23.64 -4.13
N LEU A 88 -29.70 22.37 -4.53
CA LEU A 88 -30.79 21.43 -4.20
C LEU A 88 -30.84 21.15 -2.69
N LEU A 89 -29.68 20.90 -2.05
CA LEU A 89 -29.59 20.71 -0.59
C LEU A 89 -30.19 21.91 0.16
N LYS A 90 -29.80 23.13 -0.18
CA LYS A 90 -30.32 24.34 0.44
C LYS A 90 -31.85 24.49 0.29
N THR A 91 -32.39 24.11 -0.87
CA THR A 91 -33.83 24.13 -1.09
C THR A 91 -34.54 23.14 -0.18
N LEU A 92 -34.00 21.93 -0.03
CA LEU A 92 -34.57 20.91 0.85
C LEU A 92 -34.45 21.28 2.33
N GLN A 93 -33.33 21.89 2.73
CA GLN A 93 -33.16 22.44 4.10
C GLN A 93 -34.25 23.46 4.44
N ALA A 94 -34.51 24.40 3.54
CA ALA A 94 -35.57 25.39 3.75
C ALA A 94 -36.99 24.75 3.80
N GLN A 95 -37.23 23.68 3.03
CA GLN A 95 -38.50 22.93 3.08
C GLN A 95 -38.63 22.15 4.41
N ALA A 96 -37.54 21.51 4.86
CA ALA A 96 -37.51 20.79 6.14
C ALA A 96 -37.85 21.70 7.32
N GLU A 97 -37.37 22.96 7.31
CA GLU A 97 -37.70 23.98 8.34
C GLU A 97 -39.19 24.32 8.41
N THR A 98 -39.93 24.11 7.32
CA THR A 98 -41.39 24.30 7.28
C THR A 98 -42.17 23.05 7.70
N GLY A 99 -41.48 21.96 8.12
CA GLY A 99 -42.09 20.71 8.57
C GLY A 99 -42.46 19.76 7.42
N VAL A 100 -42.03 20.02 6.19
CA VAL A 100 -42.25 19.16 5.05
C VAL A 100 -41.34 17.96 5.14
N ASP A 101 -41.85 16.75 4.82
CA ASP A 101 -41.01 15.55 4.64
C ASP A 101 -40.18 15.68 3.34
N VAL A 102 -38.87 15.82 3.51
CA VAL A 102 -37.92 15.92 2.40
C VAL A 102 -36.92 14.74 2.37
N SER A 103 -37.18 13.67 3.11
CA SER A 103 -36.30 12.54 3.29
C SER A 103 -35.87 11.90 1.95
N ILE A 104 -36.79 11.74 1.01
CA ILE A 104 -36.51 11.22 -0.34
C ILE A 104 -35.59 12.16 -1.11
N GLY A 105 -35.85 13.46 -1.07
CA GLY A 105 -35.01 14.47 -1.73
C GLY A 105 -33.61 14.54 -1.14
N LEU A 106 -33.49 14.45 0.19
CA LEU A 106 -32.20 14.41 0.89
C LEU A 106 -31.42 13.13 0.54
N LYS A 107 -32.09 11.99 0.38
CA LYS A 107 -31.46 10.76 -0.08
C LYS A 107 -30.92 10.88 -1.52
N ASP A 108 -31.65 11.55 -2.41
CA ASP A 108 -31.17 11.85 -3.77
C ASP A 108 -29.94 12.75 -3.72
N VAL A 109 -29.95 13.82 -2.90
CA VAL A 109 -28.82 14.72 -2.70
C VAL A 109 -27.61 13.96 -2.12
N GLN A 110 -27.79 13.15 -1.09
CA GLN A 110 -26.74 12.28 -0.55
C GLN A 110 -26.11 11.46 -1.67
N THR A 111 -26.92 10.75 -2.47
CA THR A 111 -26.45 9.91 -3.57
C THR A 111 -25.69 10.69 -4.64
N ARG A 112 -26.09 11.92 -4.91
CA ARG A 112 -25.37 12.84 -5.83
C ARG A 112 -23.98 13.20 -5.30
N TYR A 113 -23.85 13.55 -4.02
CA TYR A 113 -22.52 13.79 -3.43
C TYR A 113 -21.65 12.56 -3.41
N GLU A 114 -22.21 11.38 -3.09
CA GLU A 114 -21.49 10.11 -3.17
C GLU A 114 -20.98 9.84 -4.60
N ALA A 115 -21.80 10.15 -5.62
CA ALA A 115 -21.40 10.02 -7.02
C ALA A 115 -20.25 11.00 -7.38
N LEU A 116 -20.34 12.25 -6.92
CA LEU A 116 -19.30 13.26 -7.14
C LEU A 116 -18.00 12.92 -6.42
N GLU A 117 -18.07 12.38 -5.20
CA GLU A 117 -16.92 11.84 -4.48
C GLU A 117 -16.22 10.74 -5.29
N LYS A 118 -16.98 9.74 -5.77
CA LYS A 118 -16.44 8.64 -6.57
C LYS A 118 -15.88 9.09 -7.90
N TYR A 119 -16.54 10.06 -8.53
CA TYR A 119 -16.04 10.66 -9.77
C TYR A 119 -14.68 11.36 -9.56
N ALA A 120 -14.55 12.17 -8.51
CA ALA A 120 -13.29 12.82 -8.19
C ALA A 120 -12.17 11.80 -7.90
N LYS A 121 -12.47 10.77 -7.13
CA LYS A 121 -11.54 9.65 -6.87
C LYS A 121 -11.19 8.87 -8.15
N ALA A 122 -12.14 8.71 -9.07
CA ALA A 122 -11.88 8.08 -10.37
C ALA A 122 -10.93 8.91 -11.24
N MET A 123 -11.11 10.24 -11.25
CA MET A 123 -10.24 11.15 -11.98
C MET A 123 -8.81 11.16 -11.42
N ASP A 124 -8.66 11.14 -10.08
CA ASP A 124 -7.37 11.02 -9.43
C ASP A 124 -6.70 9.67 -9.74
N ALA A 125 -7.44 8.57 -9.61
CA ALA A 125 -6.94 7.23 -9.94
C ALA A 125 -6.52 7.12 -11.41
N LYS A 126 -7.30 7.70 -12.34
CA LYS A 126 -6.94 7.76 -13.76
C LYS A 126 -5.65 8.55 -13.97
N ALA A 127 -5.55 9.74 -13.40
CA ALA A 127 -4.35 10.57 -13.52
C ALA A 127 -3.11 9.81 -13.03
N ARG A 128 -3.24 9.07 -11.92
CA ARG A 128 -2.17 8.24 -11.38
C ARG A 128 -1.81 7.06 -12.28
N VAL A 129 -2.79 6.40 -12.90
CA VAL A 129 -2.53 5.34 -13.90
C VAL A 129 -1.76 5.90 -15.08
N ASP A 130 -2.16 7.10 -15.57
CA ASP A 130 -1.53 7.77 -16.71
C ASP A 130 -0.10 8.20 -16.37
N GLU A 131 0.13 8.82 -15.20
CA GLU A 131 1.45 9.27 -14.73
C GLU A 131 2.43 8.10 -14.59
N LEU A 132 1.97 6.96 -14.06
CA LEU A 132 2.79 5.77 -13.86
C LEU A 132 2.93 4.90 -15.13
N GLY A 133 2.19 5.19 -16.19
CA GLY A 133 2.18 4.41 -17.43
C GLY A 133 1.55 3.01 -17.24
N PHE A 134 0.63 2.85 -16.31
CA PHE A 134 0.09 1.55 -15.90
C PHE A 134 -1.07 1.04 -16.77
N ALA A 135 -1.58 1.84 -17.72
CA ALA A 135 -2.71 1.44 -18.56
C ALA A 135 -2.50 0.08 -19.25
N SER A 136 -1.26 -0.19 -19.72
CA SER A 136 -0.91 -1.44 -20.40
C SER A 136 -0.91 -2.69 -19.51
N TYR A 137 -0.93 -2.54 -18.18
CA TYR A 137 -1.02 -3.69 -17.25
C TYR A 137 -2.40 -4.34 -17.24
N ASP A 138 -3.46 -3.52 -17.47
CA ASP A 138 -4.85 -3.97 -17.63
C ASP A 138 -5.61 -2.97 -18.52
N GLN A 139 -5.39 -3.06 -19.81
CA GLN A 139 -6.01 -2.18 -20.82
C GLN A 139 -7.54 -2.28 -20.78
N THR A 140 -8.08 -3.47 -20.54
CA THR A 140 -9.53 -3.69 -20.47
C THR A 140 -10.18 -2.88 -19.35
N SER A 141 -9.61 -2.93 -18.14
CA SER A 141 -10.09 -2.11 -17.01
C SER A 141 -9.87 -0.62 -17.26
N TYR A 142 -8.76 -0.23 -17.88
CA TYR A 142 -8.50 1.16 -18.21
C TYR A 142 -9.55 1.72 -19.19
N ASP A 143 -9.85 0.99 -20.28
CA ASP A 143 -10.85 1.38 -21.28
C ASP A 143 -12.25 1.43 -20.66
N LYS A 144 -12.59 0.44 -19.83
CA LYS A 144 -13.85 0.40 -19.10
C LYS A 144 -14.02 1.63 -18.18
N GLY A 145 -12.99 1.99 -17.42
CA GLY A 145 -13.02 3.18 -16.58
C GLY A 145 -13.17 4.47 -17.39
N THR A 146 -12.48 4.56 -18.52
CA THR A 146 -12.57 5.70 -19.44
C THR A 146 -13.97 5.83 -20.04
N GLN A 147 -14.58 4.73 -20.45
CA GLN A 147 -15.97 4.72 -20.95
C GLN A 147 -16.96 5.13 -19.86
N ALA A 148 -16.80 4.62 -18.64
CA ALA A 148 -17.66 4.99 -17.51
C ALA A 148 -17.58 6.49 -17.17
N ILE A 149 -16.40 7.11 -17.27
CA ILE A 149 -16.26 8.58 -17.16
C ILE A 149 -17.05 9.28 -18.26
N ALA A 150 -16.92 8.84 -19.51
CA ALA A 150 -17.63 9.45 -20.61
C ALA A 150 -19.16 9.32 -20.47
N ASP A 151 -19.64 8.16 -20.06
CA ASP A 151 -21.05 7.91 -19.75
C ASP A 151 -21.54 8.84 -18.64
N LEU A 152 -20.78 9.00 -17.56
CA LEU A 152 -21.12 9.89 -16.45
C LEU A 152 -21.18 11.36 -16.88
N GLN A 153 -20.23 11.80 -17.71
CA GLN A 153 -20.23 13.15 -18.27
C GLN A 153 -21.43 13.41 -19.19
N ASN A 154 -21.90 12.40 -19.93
CA ASN A 154 -23.14 12.47 -20.70
C ASN A 154 -24.35 12.63 -19.76
N LEU A 155 -24.43 11.81 -18.68
CA LEU A 155 -25.45 11.94 -17.66
C LEU A 155 -25.48 13.35 -17.05
N PHE A 156 -24.34 13.98 -16.78
CA PHE A 156 -24.28 15.37 -16.27
C PHE A 156 -24.91 16.40 -17.20
N SER A 157 -25.13 16.08 -18.46
CA SER A 157 -25.73 16.96 -19.47
C SER A 157 -27.25 16.77 -19.61
N GLU A 158 -27.81 15.73 -18.98
CA GLU A 158 -29.23 15.40 -19.05
C GLU A 158 -30.05 16.21 -18.00
N THR A 159 -31.32 16.48 -18.29
CA THR A 159 -32.18 17.30 -17.45
C THR A 159 -32.85 16.53 -16.29
N ASN A 160 -33.03 15.20 -16.45
CA ASN A 160 -33.71 14.35 -15.47
C ASN A 160 -32.84 13.14 -15.13
N ILE A 161 -31.77 13.38 -14.39
CA ILE A 161 -30.78 12.33 -14.08
C ILE A 161 -31.19 11.62 -12.80
N LEU A 162 -31.17 10.29 -12.85
CA LEU A 162 -31.24 9.48 -11.65
C LEU A 162 -29.86 9.51 -10.93
N SER A 163 -29.82 9.98 -9.70
CA SER A 163 -28.60 10.01 -8.89
C SER A 163 -27.96 8.63 -8.73
N SER A 164 -28.77 7.58 -8.70
CA SER A 164 -28.29 6.19 -8.68
C SER A 164 -27.50 5.80 -9.93
N ALA A 165 -27.91 6.26 -11.11
CA ALA A 165 -27.16 6.01 -12.36
C ALA A 165 -25.81 6.76 -12.37
N MET A 166 -25.79 7.99 -11.83
CA MET A 166 -24.55 8.72 -11.64
C MET A 166 -23.59 7.95 -10.72
N LEU A 167 -24.08 7.48 -9.56
CA LEU A 167 -23.29 6.74 -8.59
C LEU A 167 -22.78 5.41 -9.18
N GLU A 168 -23.60 4.70 -9.95
CA GLU A 168 -23.20 3.47 -10.64
C GLU A 168 -22.01 3.72 -11.57
N LYS A 169 -22.10 4.72 -12.45
CA LYS A 169 -21.04 5.05 -13.40
C LYS A 169 -19.78 5.58 -12.71
N ALA A 170 -19.94 6.38 -11.67
CA ALA A 170 -18.81 6.86 -10.88
C ALA A 170 -18.07 5.71 -10.16
N ASN A 171 -18.82 4.76 -9.59
CA ASN A 171 -18.25 3.56 -8.98
C ASN A 171 -17.57 2.65 -10.01
N GLU A 172 -18.17 2.48 -11.20
CA GLU A 172 -17.60 1.71 -12.31
C GLU A 172 -16.26 2.30 -12.74
N ALA A 173 -16.18 3.62 -12.92
CA ALA A 173 -14.95 4.32 -13.27
C ALA A 173 -13.86 4.15 -12.20
N TYR A 174 -14.21 4.45 -10.95
CA TYR A 174 -13.26 4.34 -9.83
C TYR A 174 -12.74 2.92 -9.65
N SER A 175 -13.62 1.93 -9.62
CA SER A 175 -13.23 0.52 -9.44
C SER A 175 -12.34 0.03 -10.58
N SER A 176 -12.61 0.46 -11.81
CA SER A 176 -11.85 0.08 -12.99
C SER A 176 -10.40 0.60 -12.93
N PHE A 177 -10.19 1.91 -12.68
CA PHE A 177 -8.82 2.45 -12.54
C PHE A 177 -8.09 1.93 -11.33
N ASN A 178 -8.80 1.74 -10.21
CA ASN A 178 -8.20 1.15 -9.01
C ASN A 178 -7.76 -0.31 -9.25
N SER A 179 -8.50 -1.07 -10.06
CA SER A 179 -8.10 -2.42 -10.48
C SER A 179 -6.79 -2.40 -11.27
N VAL A 180 -6.62 -1.44 -12.19
CA VAL A 180 -5.36 -1.25 -12.94
C VAL A 180 -4.21 -0.98 -11.97
N LEU A 181 -4.37 -0.03 -11.04
CA LEU A 181 -3.34 0.33 -10.06
C LEU A 181 -2.95 -0.87 -9.19
N ILE A 182 -3.94 -1.55 -8.60
CA ILE A 182 -3.71 -2.71 -7.73
C ILE A 182 -3.05 -3.84 -8.52
N GLY A 183 -3.52 -4.12 -9.75
CA GLY A 183 -2.97 -5.15 -10.62
C GLY A 183 -1.51 -4.90 -10.98
N ALA A 184 -1.19 -3.67 -11.40
CA ALA A 184 0.17 -3.25 -11.73
C ALA A 184 1.11 -3.35 -10.52
N PHE A 185 0.70 -2.78 -9.38
CA PHE A 185 1.50 -2.86 -8.16
C PHE A 185 1.69 -4.29 -7.65
N LYS A 186 0.68 -5.17 -7.76
CA LYS A 186 0.82 -6.59 -7.41
C LYS A 186 1.87 -7.28 -8.28
N LYS A 187 1.88 -7.02 -9.58
CA LYS A 187 2.87 -7.59 -10.49
C LYS A 187 4.27 -7.07 -10.16
N LEU A 188 4.44 -5.76 -10.05
CA LEU A 188 5.72 -5.13 -9.72
C LEU A 188 6.25 -5.57 -8.35
N ALA A 189 5.39 -5.65 -7.33
CA ALA A 189 5.77 -6.12 -6.01
C ALA A 189 6.26 -7.58 -6.04
N LYS A 190 5.62 -8.45 -6.83
CA LYS A 190 6.05 -9.84 -7.00
C LYS A 190 7.41 -9.93 -7.69
N GLU A 191 7.65 -9.15 -8.73
CA GLU A 191 8.92 -9.08 -9.43
C GLU A 191 10.03 -8.58 -8.50
N GLU A 192 9.77 -7.48 -7.77
CA GLU A 192 10.75 -6.90 -6.85
C GLU A 192 11.03 -7.80 -5.63
N ARG A 193 10.01 -8.54 -5.13
CA ARG A 193 10.22 -9.57 -4.11
C ARG A 193 11.22 -10.62 -4.56
N ASN A 194 11.11 -11.08 -5.79
CA ASN A 194 12.04 -12.07 -6.36
C ASN A 194 13.45 -11.46 -6.46
N GLY A 195 13.57 -10.20 -6.88
CA GLY A 195 14.84 -9.46 -6.91
C GLY A 195 15.45 -9.30 -5.52
N ALA A 196 14.65 -8.91 -4.53
CA ALA A 196 15.10 -8.79 -3.14
C ALA A 196 15.53 -10.12 -2.53
N PHE A 197 14.84 -11.21 -2.88
CA PHE A 197 15.22 -12.55 -2.46
C PHE A 197 16.55 -13.02 -3.10
N ALA A 198 16.79 -12.69 -4.37
CA ALA A 198 18.07 -12.96 -5.04
C ALA A 198 19.20 -12.15 -4.38
N ALA A 199 19.01 -10.84 -4.16
CA ALA A 199 19.99 -10.00 -3.49
C ALA A 199 20.30 -10.49 -2.05
N LYS A 200 19.27 -10.97 -1.33
CA LYS A 200 19.46 -11.61 -0.03
C LYS A 200 20.36 -12.84 -0.14
N LYS A 201 20.13 -13.71 -1.11
CA LYS A 201 20.94 -14.91 -1.35
C LYS A 201 22.41 -14.56 -1.66
N ASP A 202 22.63 -13.50 -2.42
CA ASP A 202 23.98 -12.99 -2.70
C ASP A 202 24.66 -12.48 -1.43
N ALA A 203 23.97 -11.70 -0.60
CA ALA A 203 24.44 -11.26 0.71
C ALA A 203 24.74 -12.45 1.65
N ASP A 204 23.92 -13.50 1.63
CA ASP A 204 24.15 -14.73 2.39
C ASP A 204 25.41 -15.45 1.94
N SER A 205 25.70 -15.48 0.63
CA SER A 205 26.90 -16.12 0.05
C SER A 205 28.21 -15.57 0.60
N VAL A 206 28.22 -14.29 0.91
CA VAL A 206 29.38 -13.59 1.52
C VAL A 206 29.31 -13.57 3.05
N LYS A 207 28.32 -14.22 3.67
CA LYS A 207 28.07 -14.25 5.13
C LYS A 207 27.82 -12.86 5.72
N ALA A 208 27.10 -12.00 5.01
CA ALA A 208 26.77 -10.67 5.45
C ALA A 208 26.01 -10.65 6.79
N ALA A 209 25.19 -11.65 7.07
CA ALA A 209 24.48 -11.81 8.34
C ALA A 209 25.40 -11.90 9.57
N VAL A 210 26.64 -12.31 9.39
CA VAL A 210 27.66 -12.38 10.45
C VAL A 210 28.52 -11.12 10.46
N ALA A 211 28.93 -10.66 9.28
CA ALA A 211 29.85 -9.53 9.13
C ALA A 211 29.18 -8.18 9.44
N GLU A 212 27.90 -8.02 9.13
CA GLU A 212 27.13 -6.78 9.23
C GLU A 212 25.72 -7.07 9.81
N LYS A 213 25.68 -7.67 11.00
CA LYS A 213 24.48 -8.22 11.63
C LYS A 213 23.32 -7.25 11.70
N ASP A 214 23.59 -6.01 12.12
CA ASP A 214 22.53 -5.01 12.35
C ASP A 214 21.93 -4.52 11.02
N SER A 215 22.78 -4.24 10.03
CA SER A 215 22.32 -3.81 8.70
C SER A 215 21.60 -4.95 7.99
N TYR A 216 22.07 -6.18 8.11
CA TYR A 216 21.40 -7.35 7.58
C TYR A 216 20.03 -7.57 8.25
N GLY A 217 19.94 -7.38 9.57
CA GLY A 217 18.67 -7.45 10.31
C GLY A 217 17.63 -6.48 9.80
N LYS A 218 18.02 -5.23 9.52
CA LYS A 218 17.12 -4.19 8.94
C LYS A 218 16.62 -4.59 7.55
N ALA A 219 17.51 -5.10 6.68
CA ALA A 219 17.12 -5.56 5.36
C ALA A 219 16.10 -6.71 5.41
N VAL A 220 16.30 -7.67 6.34
CA VAL A 220 15.34 -8.75 6.60
C VAL A 220 14.02 -8.24 7.14
N GLU A 221 14.03 -7.23 8.01
CA GLU A 221 12.82 -6.61 8.54
C GLU A 221 12.01 -5.94 7.42
N ASP A 222 12.66 -5.17 6.55
CA ASP A 222 11.99 -4.53 5.41
C ASP A 222 11.41 -5.58 4.45
N PHE A 223 12.13 -6.67 4.18
CA PHE A 223 11.60 -7.78 3.38
C PHE A 223 10.32 -8.37 4.00
N LYS A 224 10.33 -8.63 5.31
CA LYS A 224 9.16 -9.14 6.04
C LYS A 224 7.99 -8.14 6.05
N LYS A 225 8.26 -6.83 6.17
CA LYS A 225 7.25 -5.78 6.02
C LYS A 225 6.63 -5.83 4.62
N GLY A 226 7.45 -6.07 3.60
CA GLY A 226 6.96 -6.29 2.23
C GLY A 226 5.99 -7.47 2.15
N ASP A 227 6.35 -8.63 2.71
CA ASP A 227 5.48 -9.80 2.75
C ASP A 227 4.17 -9.54 3.51
N SER A 228 4.24 -8.85 4.65
CA SER A 228 3.06 -8.46 5.43
C SER A 228 2.15 -7.52 4.66
N ASN A 229 2.69 -6.46 4.04
CA ASN A 229 1.90 -5.52 3.25
C ASN A 229 1.25 -6.20 2.04
N TYR A 230 1.96 -7.12 1.38
CA TYR A 230 1.40 -7.89 0.26
C TYR A 230 0.23 -8.77 0.71
N ALA A 231 0.35 -9.43 1.84
CA ALA A 231 -0.73 -10.24 2.43
C ALA A 231 -1.94 -9.39 2.84
N MET A 232 -1.72 -8.18 3.34
CA MET A 232 -2.77 -7.21 3.69
C MET A 232 -3.37 -6.48 2.46
N GLN A 233 -3.12 -6.95 1.24
CA GLN A 233 -3.62 -6.35 0.00
C GLN A 233 -3.16 -4.89 -0.23
N ASN A 234 -2.00 -4.52 0.30
CA ASN A 234 -1.35 -3.23 0.06
C ASN A 234 -0.09 -3.41 -0.81
N PRO A 235 -0.24 -3.69 -2.12
CA PRO A 235 0.88 -4.05 -2.99
C PRO A 235 1.84 -2.90 -3.26
N GLU A 236 1.39 -1.66 -3.19
CA GLU A 236 2.26 -0.48 -3.35
C GLU A 236 3.24 -0.36 -2.18
N ALA A 237 2.76 -0.48 -0.93
CA ALA A 237 3.63 -0.48 0.24
C ALA A 237 4.56 -1.71 0.24
N ALA A 238 4.07 -2.86 -0.21
CA ALA A 238 4.89 -4.05 -0.39
C ALA A 238 6.04 -3.82 -1.38
N LEU A 239 5.77 -3.23 -2.54
CA LEU A 239 6.77 -2.88 -3.54
C LEU A 239 7.88 -2.00 -2.95
N LYS A 240 7.51 -0.93 -2.25
CA LYS A 240 8.47 -0.01 -1.61
C LYS A 240 9.38 -0.73 -0.60
N ASN A 241 8.79 -1.63 0.21
CA ASN A 241 9.57 -2.39 1.19
C ASN A 241 10.51 -3.40 0.53
N TYR A 242 10.09 -4.08 -0.55
CA TYR A 242 10.98 -4.98 -1.29
C TYR A 242 12.11 -4.24 -1.98
N GLN A 243 11.86 -3.05 -2.55
CA GLN A 243 12.90 -2.20 -3.13
C GLN A 243 13.91 -1.77 -2.08
N SER A 244 13.46 -1.36 -0.89
CA SER A 244 14.33 -1.02 0.24
C SER A 244 15.18 -2.21 0.65
N ALA A 245 14.56 -3.38 0.87
CA ALA A 245 15.27 -4.60 1.26
C ALA A 245 16.32 -5.01 0.22
N LYS A 246 15.96 -5.00 -1.07
CA LYS A 246 16.86 -5.33 -2.17
C LYS A 246 18.09 -4.43 -2.18
N GLY A 247 17.89 -3.10 -2.15
CA GLY A 247 19.00 -2.15 -2.14
C GLY A 247 19.92 -2.34 -0.93
N GLN A 248 19.37 -2.63 0.25
CA GLN A 248 20.15 -2.93 1.43
C GLN A 248 20.97 -4.22 1.29
N PHE A 249 20.40 -5.31 0.76
CA PHE A 249 21.13 -6.56 0.52
C PHE A 249 22.22 -6.39 -0.54
N GLU A 250 21.98 -5.65 -1.62
CA GLU A 250 22.99 -5.34 -2.64
C GLU A 250 24.18 -4.56 -2.05
N VAL A 251 23.91 -3.56 -1.22
CA VAL A 251 24.95 -2.80 -0.50
C VAL A 251 25.75 -3.70 0.45
N LEU A 252 25.06 -4.58 1.18
CA LEU A 252 25.71 -5.54 2.08
C LEU A 252 26.62 -6.51 1.34
N PHE A 253 26.13 -7.08 0.24
CA PHE A 253 26.93 -7.97 -0.60
C PHE A 253 28.21 -7.27 -1.07
N LYS A 254 28.09 -6.07 -1.62
CA LYS A 254 29.20 -5.28 -2.10
C LYS A 254 30.22 -4.99 -0.98
N THR A 255 29.74 -4.44 0.14
CA THR A 255 30.60 -4.02 1.26
C THR A 255 31.36 -5.20 1.86
N VAL A 256 30.70 -6.33 2.06
CA VAL A 256 31.33 -7.51 2.65
C VAL A 256 32.28 -8.17 1.64
N SER A 257 31.95 -8.19 0.36
CA SER A 257 32.83 -8.66 -0.70
C SER A 257 34.13 -7.88 -0.77
N GLU A 258 34.03 -6.54 -0.76
CA GLU A 258 35.20 -5.63 -0.77
C GLU A 258 36.09 -5.83 0.48
N LYS A 259 35.47 -5.96 1.67
CA LYS A 259 36.21 -6.26 2.91
C LYS A 259 36.95 -7.61 2.83
N ARG A 260 36.29 -8.64 2.30
CA ARG A 260 36.90 -9.97 2.14
C ARG A 260 38.05 -9.96 1.14
N GLU A 261 37.88 -9.28 0.00
CA GLU A 261 38.95 -9.13 -1.00
C GLU A 261 40.17 -8.38 -0.41
N SER A 262 39.91 -7.30 0.32
CA SER A 262 40.98 -6.55 1.00
C SER A 262 41.71 -7.40 2.03
N ALA A 263 40.99 -8.16 2.84
CA ALA A 263 41.56 -9.08 3.81
C ALA A 263 42.37 -10.20 3.12
N GLN A 264 41.88 -10.76 2.01
CA GLN A 264 42.61 -11.76 1.25
C GLN A 264 43.93 -11.22 0.68
N LYS A 265 43.87 -10.01 0.09
CA LYS A 265 45.12 -9.34 -0.38
C LYS A 265 46.11 -9.10 0.75
N ALA A 266 45.62 -8.67 1.92
CA ALA A 266 46.50 -8.48 3.09
C ALA A 266 47.12 -9.78 3.59
N MET A 267 46.32 -10.87 3.61
CA MET A 267 46.85 -12.21 3.96
C MET A 267 47.88 -12.71 2.96
N GLU A 268 47.67 -12.49 1.67
CA GLU A 268 48.60 -12.88 0.62
C GLU A 268 49.91 -12.08 0.70
N ALA A 269 49.81 -10.76 0.94
CA ALA A 269 50.96 -9.92 1.16
C ALA A 269 51.76 -10.35 2.39
N ALA A 270 51.08 -10.63 3.52
CA ALA A 270 51.73 -11.16 4.71
C ALA A 270 52.46 -12.50 4.49
N LYS A 271 51.77 -13.41 3.78
CA LYS A 271 52.37 -14.70 3.40
C LYS A 271 53.63 -14.55 2.53
N ASN A 272 53.61 -13.62 1.57
CA ASN A 272 54.74 -13.32 0.72
C ASN A 272 55.89 -12.71 1.54
N ALA A 273 55.59 -11.80 2.47
CA ALA A 273 56.62 -11.23 3.36
C ALA A 273 57.29 -12.27 4.27
N VAL A 274 56.48 -13.26 4.75
CA VAL A 274 57.05 -14.40 5.52
C VAL A 274 58.00 -15.24 4.65
N LEU A 275 57.59 -15.54 3.41
CA LEU A 275 58.44 -16.29 2.48
C LEU A 275 59.73 -15.55 2.12
N GLU A 276 59.66 -14.24 1.91
CA GLU A 276 60.85 -13.42 1.67
C GLU A 276 61.78 -13.44 2.87
N THR A 277 61.24 -13.29 4.09
CA THR A 277 62.04 -13.37 5.33
C THR A 277 62.69 -14.74 5.51
N GLN A 278 61.99 -15.83 5.23
CA GLN A 278 62.53 -17.19 5.27
C GLN A 278 63.65 -17.38 4.24
N ASN A 279 63.47 -16.86 3.02
CA ASN A 279 64.51 -16.91 1.98
C ASN A 279 65.74 -16.09 2.36
N TYR A 280 65.51 -14.91 2.95
CA TYR A 280 66.62 -14.09 3.46
C TYR A 280 67.39 -14.81 4.56
N ALA A 281 66.73 -15.39 5.55
CA ALA A 281 67.36 -16.16 6.61
C ALA A 281 68.15 -17.37 6.05
N ALA A 282 67.51 -18.14 5.12
CA ALA A 282 68.21 -19.25 4.49
C ALA A 282 69.42 -18.84 3.65
N THR A 283 69.44 -17.63 3.10
CA THR A 283 70.58 -17.09 2.35
C THR A 283 71.67 -16.65 3.32
N ALA A 284 71.30 -15.97 4.40
CA ALA A 284 72.25 -15.55 5.45
C ALA A 284 72.93 -16.75 6.11
N ASP A 285 72.18 -17.83 6.37
CA ASP A 285 72.75 -19.09 6.90
C ASP A 285 73.74 -19.76 5.93
N LYS A 286 73.58 -19.60 4.62
CA LYS A 286 74.51 -20.08 3.61
C LYS A 286 75.79 -19.22 3.51
N GLU A 287 75.61 -17.90 3.62
CA GLU A 287 76.73 -16.94 3.51
C GLU A 287 77.59 -16.86 4.82
N ALA A 288 76.92 -17.01 5.95
CA ALA A 288 77.56 -17.09 7.24
C ALA A 288 77.03 -18.26 8.05
N PRO A 289 77.45 -19.50 7.70
CA PRO A 289 76.99 -20.66 8.45
C PRO A 289 77.52 -20.52 9.89
N LEU A 290 76.58 -20.68 10.83
CA LEU A 290 76.93 -20.77 12.25
C LEU A 290 77.83 -22.03 12.37
N THR A 291 79.15 -21.85 12.27
CA THR A 291 80.09 -22.84 12.66
C THR A 291 79.91 -23.02 14.16
N GLY A 292 79.61 -24.24 14.61
CA GLY A 292 79.24 -24.57 15.99
C GLY A 292 80.21 -24.17 17.09
N GLU A 293 80.80 -22.98 16.95
CA GLU A 293 81.52 -22.26 18.02
C GLU A 293 80.45 -21.65 18.92
N GLU A 294 80.50 -21.95 20.20
CA GLU A 294 79.69 -21.35 21.25
C GLU A 294 79.61 -19.87 21.05
N VAL A 295 78.34 -19.37 20.90
CA VAL A 295 78.11 -17.89 20.84
C VAL A 295 78.56 -17.34 22.16
N GLN A 296 79.74 -16.68 22.13
CA GLN A 296 80.30 -15.98 23.32
C GLN A 296 79.30 -14.91 23.75
N GLY A 297 78.61 -15.17 24.87
CA GLY A 297 77.67 -14.20 25.47
C GLY A 297 76.42 -14.82 26.07
N ILE A 298 76.23 -16.10 25.89
CA ILE A 298 75.18 -16.83 26.65
C ILE A 298 75.85 -17.43 27.85
N GLU A 299 75.63 -16.84 29.06
CA GLU A 299 76.15 -17.42 30.29
C GLU A 299 75.55 -18.79 30.52
N ALA A 300 76.27 -19.73 31.14
CA ALA A 300 75.84 -21.13 31.31
C ALA A 300 74.43 -21.25 32.04
N GLU A 301 74.06 -20.24 32.79
CA GLU A 301 72.79 -20.16 33.45
C GLU A 301 71.61 -19.95 32.45
N ASP A 302 71.85 -19.19 31.36
CA ASP A 302 70.85 -18.96 30.31
C ASP A 302 70.72 -20.17 29.35
N ALA A 303 71.81 -20.98 29.19
CA ALA A 303 71.78 -22.21 28.41
C ALA A 303 70.85 -23.28 29.03
N VAL A 304 70.74 -23.32 30.35
CA VAL A 304 69.84 -24.26 31.05
C VAL A 304 68.35 -23.93 30.78
N LEU A 305 68.07 -22.66 30.55
CA LEU A 305 66.70 -22.23 30.16
C LEU A 305 66.33 -22.66 28.72
N LEU A 306 67.31 -22.82 27.83
CA LEU A 306 67.11 -23.30 26.45
C LEU A 306 67.08 -24.85 26.35
N GLU A 307 67.68 -25.58 27.30
CA GLU A 307 67.66 -27.02 27.39
C GLU A 307 66.48 -27.59 28.18
N ALA A 308 65.74 -26.72 28.87
CA ALA A 308 64.50 -27.14 29.53
C ALA A 308 63.42 -27.33 28.46
N GLU A 309 63.22 -28.54 28.02
CA GLU A 309 62.07 -28.98 27.18
C GLU A 309 60.69 -28.77 27.88
N THR A 310 60.64 -27.98 28.92
CA THR A 310 59.40 -27.57 29.55
C THR A 310 58.94 -26.21 28.97
N PHE A 311 58.57 -26.22 27.71
CA PHE A 311 57.54 -25.25 27.29
C PHE A 311 56.34 -25.49 28.19
N ALA A 312 56.00 -24.47 28.99
CA ALA A 312 54.75 -24.49 29.74
C ALA A 312 53.64 -24.96 28.78
N ASP A 313 52.97 -26.04 29.11
CA ASP A 313 51.82 -26.55 28.33
C ASP A 313 50.87 -25.34 28.16
N PRO A 314 50.58 -24.91 26.93
CA PRO A 314 49.65 -23.79 26.72
C PRO A 314 48.25 -24.04 27.32
N LYS A 315 47.96 -25.30 27.70
CA LYS A 315 46.76 -25.66 28.49
C LYS A 315 46.93 -25.44 30.00
N ALA A 316 48.16 -25.26 30.51
CA ALA A 316 48.42 -24.97 31.92
C ALA A 316 48.50 -23.44 32.21
N ALA A 317 48.51 -22.60 31.22
CA ALA A 317 48.26 -21.18 31.35
C ALA A 317 46.75 -20.93 31.47
N GLU A 318 46.14 -21.36 32.57
CA GLU A 318 44.87 -20.75 32.99
C GLU A 318 45.18 -19.27 33.25
N VAL A 319 44.87 -18.42 32.28
CA VAL A 319 44.74 -17.00 32.48
C VAL A 319 43.56 -16.85 33.40
N GLU A 320 43.77 -16.71 34.70
CA GLU A 320 42.79 -16.14 35.62
C GLU A 320 42.45 -14.76 35.09
N LEU A 321 41.41 -14.69 34.24
CA LEU A 321 40.73 -13.46 33.96
C LEU A 321 40.15 -13.04 35.33
N SER A 322 40.90 -12.19 36.04
CA SER A 322 40.36 -11.49 37.20
C SER A 322 39.20 -10.65 36.68
N GLU A 323 38.01 -11.17 36.82
CA GLU A 323 36.75 -10.45 36.71
C GLU A 323 36.69 -9.39 37.85
N THR A 324 37.38 -8.27 37.64
CA THR A 324 37.01 -7.05 38.34
C THR A 324 36.07 -6.28 37.46
N ILE A 325 34.88 -6.86 37.24
CA ILE A 325 33.69 -6.07 36.92
C ILE A 325 33.29 -5.42 38.22
N SER A 326 33.60 -4.14 38.36
CA SER A 326 33.04 -3.27 39.36
C SER A 326 31.52 -3.26 39.17
N GLU A 327 30.79 -4.02 39.97
CA GLU A 327 29.34 -3.88 40.10
C GLU A 327 29.09 -2.54 40.82
N GLU A 328 28.77 -1.50 40.06
CA GLU A 328 28.02 -0.39 40.64
C GLU A 328 26.59 -0.85 40.90
N PRO A 329 26.05 -0.61 42.12
CA PRO A 329 24.72 -1.07 42.46
C PRO A 329 23.66 -0.30 41.70
N ILE A 330 22.88 -1.02 40.86
CA ILE A 330 21.63 -0.52 40.33
C ILE A 330 20.67 -0.35 41.49
N VAL A 331 20.30 0.90 41.73
CA VAL A 331 19.29 1.28 42.72
C VAL A 331 17.94 0.72 42.24
N GLU A 332 17.44 -0.25 42.95
CA GLU A 332 16.05 -0.72 42.90
C GLU A 332 15.12 0.43 43.28
N GLU A 333 14.35 0.95 42.33
CA GLU A 333 13.09 1.61 42.65
C GLU A 333 11.93 0.65 42.48
N THR A 334 11.39 0.37 43.64
CA THR A 334 10.29 -0.52 43.94
C THR A 334 8.95 0.00 43.48
N SER A 335 8.11 -0.99 43.12
CA SER A 335 6.64 -1.04 43.25
C SER A 335 5.81 -0.33 42.18
N VAL A 336 4.96 -1.12 41.53
CA VAL A 336 3.49 -1.12 41.78
C VAL A 336 2.87 -2.38 41.18
N SER A 337 2.27 -3.14 42.13
CA SER A 337 1.08 -3.99 42.04
C SER A 337 0.79 -4.95 40.88
N GLU A 338 0.80 -6.23 41.30
CA GLU A 338 0.03 -7.35 40.75
C GLU A 338 -1.43 -6.99 40.45
N GLU A 339 -1.90 -7.34 39.28
CA GLU A 339 -3.28 -7.74 39.09
C GLU A 339 -3.32 -9.07 38.36
N VAL A 340 -3.63 -10.11 39.11
CA VAL A 340 -3.86 -11.47 38.67
C VAL A 340 -5.18 -11.50 37.92
N VAL A 341 -5.14 -11.79 36.64
CA VAL A 341 -6.32 -12.26 35.90
C VAL A 341 -6.10 -13.71 35.52
N THR A 342 -6.73 -14.56 36.28
CA THR A 342 -7.00 -15.96 35.96
C THR A 342 -7.94 -16.02 34.77
N THR A 343 -7.52 -16.64 33.67
CA THR A 343 -8.42 -17.10 32.64
C THR A 343 -8.29 -18.61 32.44
N GLU A 344 -9.48 -19.19 32.51
CA GLU A 344 -9.79 -20.61 32.50
C GLU A 344 -9.30 -21.32 31.23
N GLU A 345 -8.79 -22.48 31.45
CA GLU A 345 -8.53 -23.58 30.52
C GLU A 345 -9.84 -24.03 29.87
N THR A 346 -9.96 -23.87 28.57
CA THR A 346 -11.00 -24.54 27.77
C THR A 346 -10.33 -25.53 26.84
N THR A 347 -10.39 -26.78 27.25
CA THR A 347 -10.13 -27.97 26.43
C THR A 347 -11.14 -28.09 25.34
N VAL A 348 -10.69 -28.14 24.08
CA VAL A 348 -11.51 -28.61 22.95
C VAL A 348 -10.80 -29.77 22.26
N SER A 349 -11.53 -30.87 22.29
CA SER A 349 -11.21 -32.21 21.82
C SER A 349 -10.80 -32.29 20.35
N GLU A 350 -9.89 -33.24 20.11
CA GLU A 350 -9.58 -33.89 18.84
C GLU A 350 -10.84 -34.32 18.10
N VAL A 351 -10.87 -34.03 16.81
CA VAL A 351 -11.68 -34.78 15.83
C VAL A 351 -10.73 -35.28 14.76
N GLU A 352 -10.42 -36.57 14.85
CA GLU A 352 -9.90 -37.38 13.75
C GLU A 352 -10.92 -37.39 12.61
N THR A 353 -10.49 -37.09 11.39
CA THR A 353 -11.14 -37.60 10.18
C THR A 353 -10.11 -38.13 9.21
N THR A 354 -10.30 -39.39 8.99
CA THR A 354 -9.67 -40.35 8.10
C THR A 354 -9.46 -39.87 6.68
N SER A 355 -8.29 -40.26 6.20
CA SER A 355 -7.82 -40.48 4.84
C SER A 355 -8.85 -41.12 3.90
N GLU A 356 -9.05 -40.51 2.73
CA GLU A 356 -9.37 -41.27 1.54
C GLU A 356 -8.57 -40.78 0.31
N ASN A 357 -7.82 -41.69 -0.21
CA ASN A 357 -6.90 -41.69 -1.31
C ASN A 357 -7.70 -41.74 -2.62
N THR A 358 -7.52 -40.78 -3.53
CA THR A 358 -7.90 -40.98 -4.92
C THR A 358 -6.81 -40.40 -5.83
N ALA A 359 -6.12 -41.30 -6.47
CA ALA A 359 -5.18 -41.07 -7.55
C ALA A 359 -5.94 -40.60 -8.81
N VAL A 360 -5.48 -39.49 -9.42
CA VAL A 360 -5.83 -39.12 -10.79
C VAL A 360 -4.57 -38.65 -11.51
N VAL A 361 -4.06 -39.52 -12.32
CA VAL A 361 -3.53 -39.40 -13.69
C VAL A 361 -2.88 -38.07 -14.10
N THR A 362 -1.61 -38.19 -14.35
CA THR A 362 -0.73 -37.32 -15.13
C THR A 362 -1.22 -37.21 -16.58
N ASP A 363 -1.40 -35.97 -17.04
CA ASP A 363 -1.34 -35.65 -18.47
C ASP A 363 -0.44 -34.43 -18.64
N GLU A 364 0.76 -34.67 -19.16
CA GLU A 364 1.68 -33.68 -19.72
C GLU A 364 1.19 -33.33 -21.14
N PRO A 365 1.15 -32.07 -21.54
CA PRO A 365 1.20 -31.77 -22.98
C PRO A 365 2.64 -31.43 -23.39
N GLU A 366 3.04 -32.20 -24.32
CA GLU A 366 4.11 -32.14 -25.30
C GLU A 366 4.58 -30.73 -25.68
N VAL A 367 5.88 -30.49 -25.53
CA VAL A 367 6.60 -29.34 -26.04
C VAL A 367 6.74 -29.50 -27.55
N THR A 368 6.03 -28.72 -28.32
CA THR A 368 6.35 -28.53 -29.75
C THR A 368 7.34 -27.37 -29.91
N GLU A 369 8.54 -27.73 -30.36
CA GLU A 369 9.52 -26.87 -31.01
C GLU A 369 8.84 -25.99 -32.05
N VAL A 370 9.08 -24.67 -32.03
CA VAL A 370 8.87 -23.81 -33.16
C VAL A 370 10.18 -23.15 -33.52
N GLU A 371 10.62 -23.55 -34.71
CA GLU A 371 11.80 -23.11 -35.43
C GLU A 371 11.88 -21.59 -35.65
N ASN A 372 13.13 -21.13 -35.62
CA ASN A 372 13.74 -20.02 -36.33
C ASN A 372 12.87 -19.31 -37.41
N LEU A 373 12.71 -18.02 -37.23
CA LEU A 373 12.58 -17.05 -38.31
C LEU A 373 13.51 -15.86 -38.06
N GLU A 374 14.80 -16.06 -38.23
CA GLU A 374 15.71 -15.03 -38.78
C GLU A 374 15.48 -14.93 -40.31
N ASN A 375 15.37 -13.71 -40.75
CA ASN A 375 15.40 -13.17 -42.11
C ASN A 375 14.09 -12.51 -42.53
N LEU A 376 14.09 -11.17 -42.42
CA LEU A 376 13.54 -10.22 -43.40
C LEU A 376 13.82 -8.78 -42.94
N ALA A 377 15.10 -8.40 -43.01
CA ALA A 377 15.50 -7.01 -43.19
C ALA A 377 16.20 -6.98 -44.55
N ASP A 378 15.52 -6.39 -45.50
CA ASP A 378 16.08 -5.59 -46.60
C ASP A 378 15.01 -5.43 -47.70
N GLU A 379 14.87 -4.22 -48.12
CA GLU A 379 14.22 -3.63 -49.25
C GLU A 379 13.05 -2.72 -48.96
N LYS A 380 13.37 -1.44 -48.88
CA LYS A 380 12.86 -0.37 -49.78
C LYS A 380 13.39 1.01 -49.39
N GLU A 381 14.56 1.36 -49.87
CA GLU A 381 14.83 2.70 -50.37
C GLU A 381 14.37 2.74 -51.84
N ALA A 382 13.82 3.88 -52.22
CA ALA A 382 13.49 4.38 -53.57
C ALA A 382 11.99 4.43 -53.90
N GLU A 383 11.33 5.56 -53.66
CA GLU A 383 10.78 6.52 -54.60
C GLU A 383 10.15 7.72 -53.85
#